data_2ccb2a2ad0ba06c0de415f7674bcd8cc
#
_entry.id   2ccb2a2ad0ba06c0de415f7674bcd8cc
#
_cell.length_a   1.000
_cell.length_b   1.000
_cell.length_c   1.000
_cell.angle_alpha   90.00
_cell.angle_beta   90.00
_cell.angle_gamma   90.00
#
_symmetry.space_group_name_H-M   'P 1'
#
loop_
_entity.id
_entity.type
_entity.pdbx_description
1 polymer ?
#
loop_
_entity_poly.entity_id
_entity_poly.type
_entity_poly.pdbx_seq_one_letter_code
_entity_poly.pdbx_strand_id
1 'polypeptide(L)' 'MTDEIGYADAMRELGDILEELERDDLDVDVLAVRVQRASELIQLCRGRIARAQSDVDRIVIDLDSLAAEDAETKNDQR' A
#
# COMPACT_ATOMS: atom_id res chain seq x y z
N MET A 1 -8.07 -5.75 -19.41
CA MET A 1 -7.96 -5.06 -19.06
C MET A 1 -7.86 -4.95 -17.88
N THR A 2 -7.29 -4.46 -17.40
CA THR A 2 -7.13 -4.51 -16.23
C THR A 2 -7.72 -3.54 -15.60
N ASP A 3 -8.37 -3.76 -14.70
CA ASP A 3 -8.91 -2.89 -13.89
C ASP A 3 -8.07 -2.48 -12.82
N GLU A 4 -6.82 -2.67 -12.93
CA GLU A 4 -5.97 -2.30 -11.88
C GLU A 4 -5.82 -0.84 -11.82
N ILE A 5 -6.18 -0.19 -10.75
CA ILE A 5 -5.93 1.21 -10.58
C ILE A 5 -4.76 1.36 -9.65
N GLY A 6 -4.05 2.46 -9.76
CA GLY A 6 -2.90 2.72 -8.93
C GLY A 6 -3.30 3.04 -7.50
N TYR A 7 -2.30 3.03 -6.62
CA TYR A 7 -2.55 3.31 -5.22
C TYR A 7 -3.14 4.71 -5.03
N ALA A 8 -2.60 5.70 -5.72
CA ALA A 8 -3.08 7.07 -5.56
C ALA A 8 -4.53 7.20 -6.00
N ASP A 9 -4.88 6.55 -7.12
CA ASP A 9 -6.25 6.59 -7.61
C ASP A 9 -7.18 5.87 -6.65
N ALA A 10 -6.73 4.74 -6.10
CA ALA A 10 -7.54 3.99 -5.15
C ALA A 10 -7.79 4.82 -3.89
N MET A 11 -6.76 5.51 -3.42
CA MET A 11 -6.92 6.34 -2.23
C MET A 11 -7.85 7.50 -2.49
N ARG A 12 -7.80 8.07 -3.69
CA ARG A 12 -8.70 9.16 -4.03
C ARG A 12 -10.13 8.69 -4.07
N GLU A 13 -10.37 7.54 -4.69
CA GLU A 13 -11.72 7.00 -4.73
C GLU A 13 -12.22 6.66 -3.33
N LEU A 14 -11.36 6.09 -2.51
CA LEU A 14 -11.72 5.77 -1.14
C LEU A 14 -12.09 7.03 -0.37
N GLY A 15 -11.35 8.11 -0.58
CA GLY A 15 -11.68 9.37 0.07
C GLY A 15 -13.04 9.90 -0.36
N ASP A 16 -13.36 9.77 -1.66
CA ASP A 16 -14.66 10.19 -2.15
C ASP A 16 -15.77 9.38 -1.51
N ILE A 17 -15.56 8.08 -1.35
CA ILE A 17 -16.56 7.23 -0.73
C ILE A 17 -16.75 7.62 0.73
N LEU A 18 -15.67 7.90 1.43
CA LEU A 18 -15.78 8.30 2.82
C LEU A 18 -16.58 9.59 2.97
N GLU A 19 -16.36 10.53 2.05
CA GLU A 19 -17.15 11.75 2.09
C GLU A 19 -18.63 11.47 1.87
N GLU A 20 -18.91 10.56 0.95
CA GLU A 20 -20.31 10.20 0.73
C GLU A 20 -20.93 9.55 1.95
N LEU A 21 -20.16 8.72 2.64
CA LEU A 21 -20.68 8.02 3.80
C LEU A 21 -20.97 8.96 4.96
N GLU A 22 -20.36 10.14 4.93
CA GLU A 22 -20.61 11.10 6.00
C GLU A 22 -21.91 11.87 5.80
N ARG A 23 -22.54 11.68 4.65
CA ARG A 23 -23.79 12.39 4.41
C ARG A 23 -24.92 11.67 5.12
N ASP A 24 -25.84 12.44 5.61
CA ASP A 24 -26.94 11.86 6.34
C ASP A 24 -28.05 11.34 5.47
N ASP A 25 -28.08 11.74 4.21
CA ASP A 25 -29.21 11.40 3.36
C ASP A 25 -28.94 10.24 2.43
N LEU A 26 -27.96 9.40 2.75
CA LEU A 26 -27.65 8.28 1.88
C LEU A 26 -28.67 7.17 2.07
N ASP A 27 -29.12 6.61 0.95
CA ASP A 27 -29.97 5.44 0.95
C ASP A 27 -29.17 4.24 1.47
N VAL A 28 -29.81 3.38 2.21
CA VAL A 28 -29.15 2.20 2.77
C VAL A 28 -28.57 1.32 1.68
N ASP A 29 -29.29 1.15 0.57
CA ASP A 29 -28.79 0.31 -0.50
C ASP A 29 -27.55 0.91 -1.13
N VAL A 30 -27.52 2.23 -1.31
CA VAL A 30 -26.35 2.89 -1.84
C VAL A 30 -25.20 2.77 -0.86
N LEU A 31 -25.51 2.93 0.42
CA LEU A 31 -24.49 2.81 1.44
C LEU A 31 -23.82 1.45 1.39
N ALA A 32 -24.61 0.40 1.26
CA ALA A 32 -24.05 -0.97 1.23
C ALA A 32 -23.10 -1.15 0.05
N VAL A 33 -23.49 -0.65 -1.12
CA VAL A 33 -22.66 -0.79 -2.31
C VAL A 33 -21.36 0.00 -2.13
N ARG A 34 -21.45 1.20 -1.57
CA ARG A 34 -20.26 2.03 -1.40
C ARG A 34 -19.32 1.42 -0.37
N VAL A 35 -19.86 0.84 0.69
CA VAL A 35 -19.02 0.20 1.69
C VAL A 35 -18.31 -1.01 1.10
N GLN A 36 -18.99 -1.76 0.25
CA GLN A 36 -18.37 -2.89 -0.39
C GLN A 36 -17.23 -2.43 -1.30
N ARG A 37 -17.45 -1.37 -2.06
CA ARG A 37 -16.39 -0.83 -2.91
C ARG A 37 -15.22 -0.34 -2.08
N ALA A 38 -15.49 0.33 -0.96
CA ALA A 38 -14.43 0.80 -0.08
C ALA A 38 -13.60 -0.36 0.43
N SER A 39 -14.24 -1.46 0.77
CA SER A 39 -13.54 -2.65 1.23
C SER A 39 -12.60 -3.18 0.17
N GLU A 40 -13.06 -3.22 -1.08
CA GLU A 40 -12.21 -3.67 -2.18
C GLU A 40 -11.00 -2.76 -2.35
N LEU A 41 -11.22 -1.45 -2.25
CA LEU A 41 -10.13 -0.50 -2.40
C LEU A 41 -9.13 -0.63 -1.27
N ILE A 42 -9.60 -0.86 -0.06
CA ILE A 42 -8.72 -1.05 1.08
C ILE A 42 -7.85 -2.28 0.88
N GLN A 43 -8.45 -3.37 0.40
CA GLN A 43 -7.68 -4.58 0.15
C GLN A 43 -6.63 -4.36 -0.93
N LEU A 44 -6.99 -3.62 -1.97
CA LEU A 44 -6.05 -3.31 -3.03
C LEU A 44 -4.88 -2.50 -2.49
N CYS A 45 -5.17 -1.48 -1.68
CA CYS A 45 -4.12 -0.64 -1.12
C CYS A 45 -3.24 -1.42 -0.18
N ARG A 46 -3.82 -2.30 0.63
CA ARG A 46 -3.03 -3.14 1.51
C ARG A 46 -2.09 -4.04 0.75
N GLY A 47 -2.58 -4.61 -0.35
CA GLY A 47 -1.74 -5.46 -1.18
C GLY A 47 -0.58 -4.69 -1.78
N ARG A 48 -0.84 -3.47 -2.23
CA ARG A 48 0.21 -2.64 -2.79
C ARG A 48 1.25 -2.27 -1.73
N ILE A 49 0.77 -1.93 -0.54
CA ILE A 49 1.68 -1.56 0.55
C ILE A 49 2.51 -2.78 0.96
N ALA A 50 1.90 -3.94 1.06
CA ALA A 50 2.62 -5.14 1.45
C ALA A 50 3.71 -5.47 0.44
N ARG A 51 3.40 -5.32 -0.84
CA ARG A 51 4.38 -5.59 -1.87
C ARG A 51 5.53 -4.58 -1.81
N ALA A 52 5.20 -3.30 -1.63
CA ALA A 52 6.22 -2.28 -1.55
C ALA A 52 7.10 -2.50 -0.33
N GLN A 53 6.50 -2.91 0.78
CA GLN A 53 7.26 -3.17 1.98
C GLN A 53 8.19 -4.37 1.79
N SER A 54 7.71 -5.39 1.11
CA SER A 54 8.56 -6.55 0.82
C SER A 54 9.75 -6.15 -0.04
N ASP A 55 9.51 -5.30 -1.03
CA ASP A 55 10.58 -4.82 -1.90
C ASP A 55 11.58 -4.00 -1.11
N VAL A 56 11.10 -3.13 -0.22
CA VAL A 56 11.99 -2.32 0.60
C VAL A 56 12.79 -3.21 1.53
N ASP A 57 12.16 -4.21 2.12
CA ASP A 57 12.86 -5.11 3.03
C ASP A 57 13.99 -5.82 2.30
N ARG A 58 13.75 -6.25 1.06
CA ARG A 58 14.77 -6.91 0.29
C ARG A 58 15.92 -5.97 -0.01
N ILE A 59 15.61 -4.72 -0.35
CA ILE A 59 16.64 -3.73 -0.62
C ILE A 59 17.47 -3.46 0.62
N VAL A 60 16.82 -3.37 1.77
CA VAL A 60 17.53 -3.14 3.02
C VAL A 60 18.47 -4.29 3.32
N ILE A 61 18.01 -5.52 3.10
CA ILE A 61 18.86 -6.68 3.32
C ILE A 61 20.07 -6.63 2.40
N ASP A 62 19.87 -6.29 1.15
CA ASP A 62 20.96 -6.20 0.20
C ASP A 62 21.96 -5.13 0.63
N LEU A 63 21.47 -3.98 1.09
CA LEU A 63 22.34 -2.91 1.54
C LEU A 63 23.11 -3.32 2.78
N ASP A 64 22.47 -4.04 3.69
CA ASP A 64 23.15 -4.52 4.88
C ASP A 64 24.25 -5.49 4.52
N SER A 65 24.01 -6.33 3.53
CA SER A 65 25.05 -7.26 3.09
C SER A 65 26.24 -6.51 2.53
N LEU A 66 26.01 -5.47 1.77
CA LEU A 66 27.10 -4.68 1.23
C LEU A 66 27.87 -3.98 2.35
N ALA A 67 27.15 -3.44 3.30
CA ALA A 67 27.80 -2.76 4.41
C ALA A 67 28.62 -3.75 5.25
N ALA A 68 28.10 -4.94 5.43
CA ALA A 68 28.82 -5.95 6.19
C ALA A 68 30.09 -6.35 5.47
N GLU A 69 30.03 -6.48 4.17
CA GLU A 69 31.23 -6.81 3.40
C GLU A 69 32.28 -5.73 3.54
N ASP A 70 31.85 -4.47 3.47
CA ASP A 70 32.78 -3.38 3.63
C ASP A 70 33.40 -3.41 5.01
N ALA A 71 32.60 -3.65 6.04
CA ALA A 71 33.11 -3.68 7.39
C ALA A 71 34.12 -4.79 7.56
N GLU A 72 33.85 -5.94 6.98
CA GLU A 72 34.78 -7.06 7.07
C GLU A 72 36.08 -6.75 6.37
N THR A 73 35.99 -6.13 5.20
CA THR A 73 37.16 -5.76 4.47
C THR A 73 38.01 -4.80 5.27
N LYS A 74 37.36 -3.83 5.90
CA LYS A 74 38.11 -2.89 6.73
C LYS A 74 38.80 -3.58 7.87
N ASN A 75 38.11 -4.53 8.48
CA ASN A 75 38.69 -5.21 9.62
C ASN A 75 39.89 -6.03 9.20
N ASP A 76 39.81 -6.62 8.03
CA ASP A 76 40.92 -7.44 7.57
C ASP A 76 42.16 -6.61 7.32
N GLN A 77 42.01 -5.35 7.07
CA GLN A 77 43.16 -4.53 6.80
C GLN A 77 43.89 -4.11 8.04
N ARG A 78 43.40 -4.40 9.19
CA ARG A 78 44.10 -4.07 10.38
C ARG A 78 45.18 -5.06 10.65
#